data_75edc0b60e53f94bad2f0067f25671c7
#
_entry.id   75edc0b60e53f94bad2f0067f25671c7
#
_cell.length_a   1.000
_cell.length_b   1.000
_cell.length_c   1.000
_cell.angle_alpha   90.00
_cell.angle_beta   90.00
_cell.angle_gamma   90.00
#
_symmetry.space_group_name_H-M   'P 1'
#
loop_
_entity.id
_entity.type
_entity.pdbx_description
1 polymer ?
#
loop_
_entity_poly.entity_id
_entity_poly.type
_entity_poly.pdbx_seq_one_letter_code
_entity_poly.pdbx_strand_id
1 'polypeptide(L)'
;MDGIYLIIDDSNSHCGITDRLKTAIGLCYVAQQNGINFKFIHHAGFDMRDFLLPNKIDWAADFSDITRLPWKKRHITYFPPFTDFPKFKKGIQYICKEYIGKNLIEMTGVQDWQRVWRELFWDMFKPSPKVLDALSQIVVPEQYAVVNVRFINALGHMEDADYNAPFPKKVQEHIIQSVLDKIAECESDSDVPIIVYSDSVRFLRIAEEKGYQICDPDGVGHIMNAETGDKVNLMTFVYMLQMSKAEKVYSILNLEGLPSNSLYKSQYPRYAAIIGNKTFIRL
;
A
#
# COMPACT_ATOMS: atom_id res chain seq x y z
N MET A 1 9.78 27.16 1.95
CA MET A 1 10.63 26.51 0.94
C MET A 1 9.83 26.36 -0.35
N ASP A 2 10.46 26.52 -1.49
CA ASP A 2 9.85 26.19 -2.79
C ASP A 2 9.95 24.67 -3.07
N GLY A 3 9.06 24.15 -3.89
CA GLY A 3 9.04 22.74 -4.23
C GLY A 3 7.63 22.16 -4.40
N ILE A 4 7.53 20.84 -4.48
CA ILE A 4 6.27 20.10 -4.53
C ILE A 4 5.86 19.72 -3.11
N TYR A 5 4.64 20.06 -2.73
CA TYR A 5 4.00 19.67 -1.48
C TYR A 5 2.81 18.75 -1.78
N LEU A 6 2.96 17.48 -1.45
CA LEU A 6 1.82 16.57 -1.45
C LEU A 6 1.07 16.69 -0.12
N ILE A 7 -0.23 16.91 -0.19
CA ILE A 7 -1.11 16.96 0.98
C ILE A 7 -2.16 15.86 0.84
N ILE A 8 -2.20 14.97 1.81
CA ILE A 8 -3.24 13.97 1.98
C ILE A 8 -3.89 14.24 3.34
N ASP A 9 -5.08 14.80 3.33
CA ASP A 9 -5.86 15.17 4.51
C ASP A 9 -7.30 14.67 4.39
N ASP A 10 -8.11 14.83 5.42
CA ASP A 10 -9.50 14.34 5.47
C ASP A 10 -10.46 15.07 4.51
N SER A 11 -9.99 16.09 3.77
CA SER A 11 -10.82 16.84 2.83
C SER A 11 -11.08 16.14 1.49
N ASN A 12 -10.35 15.07 1.20
CA ASN A 12 -10.45 14.31 -0.06
C ASN A 12 -10.68 12.83 0.22
N SER A 13 -11.33 12.13 -0.72
CA SER A 13 -11.40 10.66 -0.67
C SER A 13 -10.00 10.07 -0.89
N HIS A 14 -9.61 9.14 -0.05
CA HIS A 14 -8.27 8.56 -0.09
C HIS A 14 -8.34 7.08 -0.44
N CYS A 15 -7.44 6.65 -1.30
CA CYS A 15 -7.18 5.24 -1.55
C CYS A 15 -6.31 4.62 -0.46
N GLY A 16 -6.11 3.30 -0.56
CA GLY A 16 -5.25 2.55 0.34
C GLY A 16 -3.81 3.07 0.38
N ILE A 17 -3.05 2.62 1.37
CA ILE A 17 -1.67 3.09 1.64
C ILE A 17 -0.76 3.00 0.41
N THR A 18 -0.92 1.97 -0.41
CA THR A 18 -0.09 1.79 -1.62
C THR A 18 -0.24 2.94 -2.61
N ASP A 19 -1.46 3.47 -2.79
CA ASP A 19 -1.70 4.58 -3.71
C ASP A 19 -1.14 5.89 -3.16
N ARG A 20 -1.20 6.09 -1.85
CA ARG A 20 -0.58 7.23 -1.15
C ARG A 20 0.94 7.18 -1.30
N LEU A 21 1.57 6.03 -1.08
CA LEU A 21 3.02 5.85 -1.23
C LEU A 21 3.47 5.97 -2.69
N LYS A 22 2.71 5.42 -3.66
CA LYS A 22 3.00 5.61 -5.10
C LYS A 22 3.03 7.08 -5.48
N THR A 23 2.06 7.84 -4.98
CA THR A 23 1.97 9.27 -5.24
C THR A 23 3.13 10.02 -4.62
N ALA A 24 3.43 9.77 -3.33
CA ALA A 24 4.52 10.46 -2.62
C ALA A 24 5.88 10.19 -3.28
N ILE A 25 6.19 8.92 -3.54
CA ILE A 25 7.47 8.52 -4.14
C ILE A 25 7.57 9.01 -5.59
N GLY A 26 6.47 8.93 -6.34
CA GLY A 26 6.43 9.42 -7.71
C GLY A 26 6.64 10.94 -7.82
N LEU A 27 6.03 11.73 -6.93
CA LEU A 27 6.24 13.17 -6.89
C LEU A 27 7.63 13.55 -6.36
N CYS A 28 8.18 12.78 -5.43
CA CYS A 28 9.57 12.93 -4.99
C CYS A 28 10.53 12.72 -6.17
N TYR A 29 10.33 11.67 -6.97
CA TYR A 29 11.10 11.43 -8.18
C TYR A 29 11.02 12.62 -9.15
N VAL A 30 9.80 13.10 -9.43
CA VAL A 30 9.60 14.26 -10.31
C VAL A 30 10.30 15.51 -9.77
N ALA A 31 10.23 15.75 -8.47
CA ALA A 31 10.93 16.88 -7.83
C ALA A 31 12.43 16.78 -8.01
N GLN A 32 13.03 15.60 -7.82
CA GLN A 32 14.46 15.36 -8.05
C GLN A 32 14.86 15.61 -9.49
N GLN A 33 14.09 15.12 -10.48
CA GLN A 33 14.36 15.35 -11.90
C GLN A 33 14.31 16.83 -12.29
N ASN A 34 13.59 17.65 -11.53
CA ASN A 34 13.48 19.10 -11.76
C ASN A 34 14.39 19.94 -10.83
N GLY A 35 15.19 19.31 -9.96
CA GLY A 35 16.08 19.99 -9.03
C GLY A 35 15.35 20.89 -8.03
N ILE A 36 14.14 20.50 -7.60
CA ILE A 36 13.30 21.19 -6.61
C ILE A 36 13.03 20.29 -5.41
N ASN A 37 12.60 20.88 -4.30
CA ASN A 37 12.29 20.13 -3.07
C ASN A 37 11.00 19.35 -3.20
N PHE A 38 10.89 18.25 -2.43
CA PHE A 38 9.66 17.51 -2.21
C PHE A 38 9.32 17.52 -0.72
N LYS A 39 8.05 17.74 -0.41
CA LYS A 39 7.50 17.69 0.94
C LYS A 39 6.17 16.95 0.96
N PHE A 40 5.92 16.21 2.03
CA PHE A 40 4.73 15.38 2.20
C PHE A 40 4.08 15.65 3.55
N ILE A 41 2.80 16.04 3.52
CA ILE A 41 1.93 16.24 4.66
C ILE A 41 0.84 15.18 4.57
N HIS A 42 0.76 14.31 5.56
CA HIS A 42 -0.23 13.25 5.59
C HIS A 42 -0.90 13.18 6.97
N HIS A 43 -2.19 13.55 7.00
CA HIS A 43 -3.04 13.56 8.18
C HIS A 43 -4.40 12.87 7.96
N ALA A 44 -4.58 12.16 6.84
CA ALA A 44 -5.83 11.44 6.57
C ALA A 44 -5.92 10.16 7.40
N GLY A 45 -6.66 10.22 8.50
CA GLY A 45 -6.85 9.13 9.44
C GLY A 45 -5.66 8.87 10.38
N PHE A 46 -4.45 9.33 10.05
CA PHE A 46 -3.24 9.22 10.87
C PHE A 46 -2.12 10.14 10.35
N ASP A 47 -1.10 10.38 11.17
CA ASP A 47 0.14 11.02 10.71
C ASP A 47 1.10 9.95 10.17
N MET A 48 1.59 10.12 8.94
CA MET A 48 2.55 9.18 8.34
C MET A 48 3.80 9.01 9.20
N ARG A 49 4.19 10.05 9.93
CA ARG A 49 5.37 10.05 10.81
C ARG A 49 5.26 9.09 12.00
N ASP A 50 4.04 8.68 12.36
CA ASP A 50 3.83 7.66 13.41
C ASP A 50 4.34 6.28 12.97
N PHE A 51 4.43 6.03 11.66
CA PHE A 51 4.78 4.74 11.09
C PHE A 51 6.05 4.76 10.24
N LEU A 52 6.24 5.82 9.44
CA LEU A 52 7.39 6.00 8.56
C LEU A 52 8.04 7.36 8.83
N LEU A 53 9.30 7.34 9.24
CA LEU A 53 10.10 8.54 9.50
C LEU A 53 10.91 8.94 8.27
N PRO A 54 11.27 10.23 8.13
CA PRO A 54 12.27 10.64 7.15
C PRO A 54 13.59 9.87 7.32
N ASN A 55 14.19 9.46 6.18
CA ASN A 55 15.49 8.81 6.17
C ASN A 55 16.55 9.76 5.55
N LYS A 56 17.00 9.53 4.33
CA LYS A 56 17.96 10.40 3.64
C LYS A 56 17.29 11.64 3.05
N ILE A 57 16.03 11.55 2.67
CA ILE A 57 15.23 12.66 2.14
C ILE A 57 14.35 13.20 3.25
N ASP A 58 14.54 14.48 3.61
CA ASP A 58 13.67 15.19 4.54
C ASP A 58 12.37 15.60 3.85
N TRP A 59 11.43 14.65 3.79
CA TRP A 59 10.12 14.85 3.17
C TRP A 59 9.09 15.44 4.12
N ALA A 60 9.26 15.31 5.45
CA ALA A 60 8.24 15.74 6.41
C ALA A 60 8.02 17.26 6.37
N ALA A 61 6.76 17.64 6.42
CA ALA A 61 6.34 19.03 6.52
C ALA A 61 5.03 19.17 7.29
N ASP A 62 4.74 20.39 7.73
CA ASP A 62 3.49 20.78 8.36
C ASP A 62 2.78 21.85 7.53
N PHE A 63 1.48 22.05 7.78
CA PHE A 63 0.69 23.07 7.07
C PHE A 63 1.28 24.50 7.22
N SER A 64 1.97 24.78 8.31
CA SER A 64 2.69 26.05 8.52
C SER A 64 3.78 26.32 7.49
N ASP A 65 4.36 25.28 6.90
CA ASP A 65 5.40 25.41 5.87
C ASP A 65 4.84 25.94 4.55
N ILE A 66 3.56 25.64 4.26
CA ILE A 66 2.86 26.12 3.07
C ILE A 66 2.53 27.61 3.20
N THR A 67 2.25 28.09 4.40
CA THR A 67 1.83 29.48 4.62
C THR A 67 2.96 30.49 4.58
N ARG A 68 4.22 30.03 4.63
CA ARG A 68 5.41 30.90 4.68
C ARG A 68 5.71 31.68 3.39
N LEU A 69 5.19 31.23 2.24
CA LEU A 69 5.38 31.94 0.98
C LEU A 69 4.22 32.88 0.66
N PRO A 70 4.50 34.04 0.01
CA PRO A 70 3.45 34.92 -0.51
C PRO A 70 2.50 34.17 -1.44
N TRP A 71 1.21 34.48 -1.39
CA TRP A 71 0.17 33.82 -2.19
C TRP A 71 0.51 33.68 -3.67
N LYS A 72 1.05 34.72 -4.30
CA LYS A 72 1.46 34.72 -5.71
C LYS A 72 2.61 33.76 -6.05
N LYS A 73 3.28 33.16 -5.05
CA LYS A 73 4.30 32.13 -5.22
C LYS A 73 3.76 30.73 -4.89
N ARG A 74 2.47 30.60 -4.64
CA ARG A 74 1.80 29.33 -4.41
C ARG A 74 1.00 28.97 -5.65
N HIS A 75 1.13 27.76 -6.12
CA HIS A 75 0.36 27.24 -7.21
C HIS A 75 -0.33 25.96 -6.77
N ILE A 76 -1.66 25.96 -6.75
CA ILE A 76 -2.44 24.76 -6.45
C ILE A 76 -2.56 24.00 -7.76
N THR A 77 -2.02 22.82 -7.80
CA THR A 77 -2.08 21.93 -8.95
C THR A 77 -2.99 20.76 -8.61
N TYR A 78 -4.16 20.74 -9.23
CA TYR A 78 -4.96 19.53 -9.33
C TYR A 78 -4.35 18.72 -10.46
N PHE A 79 -3.95 17.48 -10.20
CA PHE A 79 -3.38 16.64 -11.22
C PHE A 79 -4.48 15.98 -12.05
N PRO A 80 -4.77 16.45 -13.26
CA PRO A 80 -5.45 15.64 -14.24
C PRO A 80 -4.57 14.42 -14.58
N PRO A 81 -5.10 13.36 -15.18
CA PRO A 81 -4.30 12.23 -15.61
C PRO A 81 -3.18 12.75 -16.53
N PHE A 82 -1.93 12.70 -16.03
CA PHE A 82 -0.79 13.25 -16.76
C PHE A 82 -0.57 12.50 -18.05
N THR A 83 -0.60 13.24 -19.15
CA THR A 83 0.07 12.87 -20.39
C THR A 83 1.44 13.55 -20.50
N ASP A 84 1.60 14.72 -19.84
CA ASP A 84 2.85 15.48 -19.83
C ASP A 84 3.18 16.00 -18.44
N PHE A 85 4.43 15.83 -17.99
CA PHE A 85 4.92 16.39 -16.74
C PHE A 85 5.03 17.92 -16.85
N PRO A 86 4.37 18.69 -15.99
CA PRO A 86 4.53 20.14 -15.99
C PRO A 86 5.99 20.53 -15.72
N LYS A 87 6.49 21.56 -16.41
CA LYS A 87 7.79 22.14 -16.11
C LYS A 87 7.71 22.91 -14.79
N PHE A 88 8.29 22.36 -13.74
CA PHE A 88 8.34 23.03 -12.45
C PHE A 88 9.40 24.14 -12.45
N LYS A 89 9.05 25.29 -11.86
CA LYS A 89 9.94 26.45 -11.74
C LYS A 89 10.43 26.59 -10.30
N LYS A 90 11.71 26.94 -10.13
CA LYS A 90 12.26 27.33 -8.82
C LYS A 90 11.53 28.56 -8.27
N GLY A 91 11.41 28.66 -6.96
CA GLY A 91 10.77 29.78 -6.28
C GLY A 91 9.25 29.67 -6.18
N ILE A 92 8.63 28.57 -6.59
CA ILE A 92 7.20 28.32 -6.53
C ILE A 92 6.90 27.12 -5.63
N GLN A 93 5.84 27.21 -4.82
CA GLN A 93 5.22 26.08 -4.15
C GLN A 93 4.12 25.48 -5.04
N TYR A 94 4.26 24.19 -5.35
CA TYR A 94 3.26 23.42 -6.05
C TYR A 94 2.53 22.54 -5.05
N ILE A 95 1.27 22.81 -4.80
CA ILE A 95 0.45 22.10 -3.81
C ILE A 95 -0.39 21.05 -4.52
N CYS A 96 -0.16 19.80 -4.19
CA CYS A 96 -0.88 18.65 -4.72
C CYS A 96 -1.81 18.10 -3.64
N LYS A 97 -3.11 18.06 -3.87
CA LYS A 97 -4.10 17.57 -2.91
C LYS A 97 -4.73 16.24 -3.31
N GLU A 98 -4.40 15.71 -4.46
CA GLU A 98 -4.96 14.47 -4.95
C GLU A 98 -3.92 13.36 -5.01
N TYR A 99 -4.34 12.13 -4.74
CA TYR A 99 -3.48 10.97 -5.00
C TYR A 99 -3.52 10.60 -6.49
N ILE A 100 -2.41 10.10 -6.97
CA ILE A 100 -2.28 9.63 -8.35
C ILE A 100 -2.30 8.10 -8.31
N GLY A 101 -3.40 7.48 -8.77
CA GLY A 101 -3.55 6.01 -8.76
C GLY A 101 -2.52 5.27 -9.62
N LYS A 102 -1.85 5.98 -10.56
CA LYS A 102 -0.80 5.44 -11.42
C LYS A 102 0.59 5.65 -10.81
N ASN A 103 1.53 4.79 -11.17
CA ASN A 103 2.94 4.96 -10.77
C ASN A 103 3.61 5.96 -11.72
N LEU A 104 3.97 7.14 -11.19
CA LEU A 104 4.57 8.20 -12.00
C LEU A 104 5.94 7.80 -12.57
N ILE A 105 6.75 7.03 -11.85
CA ILE A 105 8.06 6.59 -12.34
C ILE A 105 7.90 5.64 -13.53
N GLU A 106 6.96 4.70 -13.46
CA GLU A 106 6.62 3.80 -14.56
C GLU A 106 6.14 4.60 -15.79
N MET A 107 5.33 5.64 -15.57
CA MET A 107 4.82 6.51 -16.64
C MET A 107 5.91 7.32 -17.35
N THR A 108 7.05 7.58 -16.71
CA THR A 108 8.20 8.27 -17.36
C THR A 108 8.96 7.38 -18.34
N GLY A 109 8.61 6.10 -18.46
CA GLY A 109 9.27 5.16 -19.36
C GLY A 109 10.63 4.65 -18.85
N VAL A 110 10.95 4.85 -17.58
CA VAL A 110 12.16 4.27 -16.95
C VAL A 110 12.06 2.76 -16.97
N GLN A 111 12.98 2.08 -17.66
CA GLN A 111 12.93 0.62 -17.85
C GLN A 111 12.95 -0.15 -16.52
N ASP A 112 13.81 0.24 -15.59
CA ASP A 112 13.95 -0.40 -14.28
C ASP A 112 13.25 0.42 -13.18
N TRP A 113 11.99 0.80 -13.44
CA TRP A 113 11.22 1.66 -12.56
C TRP A 113 11.00 1.06 -11.17
N GLN A 114 10.96 -0.27 -11.04
CA GLN A 114 10.78 -0.95 -9.74
C GLN A 114 11.99 -0.74 -8.84
N ARG A 115 13.20 -0.83 -9.40
CA ARG A 115 14.44 -0.55 -8.67
C ARG A 115 14.48 0.91 -8.23
N VAL A 116 14.20 1.85 -9.14
CA VAL A 116 14.18 3.29 -8.84
C VAL A 116 13.16 3.60 -7.75
N TRP A 117 11.95 3.01 -7.83
CA TRP A 117 10.90 3.19 -6.85
C TRP A 117 11.31 2.65 -5.47
N ARG A 118 11.92 1.47 -5.41
CA ARG A 118 12.44 0.85 -4.18
C ARG A 118 13.54 1.70 -3.54
N GLU A 119 14.49 2.14 -4.32
CA GLU A 119 15.60 2.99 -3.83
C GLU A 119 15.05 4.28 -3.23
N LEU A 120 14.11 4.94 -3.91
CA LEU A 120 13.44 6.13 -3.39
C LEU A 120 12.58 5.84 -2.15
N PHE A 121 11.90 4.70 -2.09
CA PHE A 121 11.17 4.31 -0.89
C PHE A 121 12.11 4.30 0.32
N TRP A 122 13.26 3.64 0.21
CA TRP A 122 14.22 3.56 1.30
C TRP A 122 14.99 4.86 1.55
N ASP A 123 15.16 5.70 0.56
CA ASP A 123 15.74 7.03 0.74
C ASP A 123 14.77 8.00 1.44
N MET A 124 13.49 7.89 1.16
CA MET A 124 12.45 8.68 1.82
C MET A 124 12.12 8.17 3.21
N PHE A 125 11.96 6.87 3.38
CA PHE A 125 11.32 6.28 4.54
C PHE A 125 12.23 5.31 5.30
N LYS A 126 12.15 5.39 6.62
CA LYS A 126 12.57 4.33 7.53
C LYS A 126 11.43 4.04 8.50
N PRO A 127 11.24 2.77 8.90
CA PRO A 127 10.22 2.41 9.87
C PRO A 127 10.40 3.16 11.18
N SER A 128 9.31 3.58 11.80
CA SER A 128 9.35 4.15 13.16
C SER A 128 9.67 3.07 14.20
N PRO A 129 10.12 3.45 15.41
CA PRO A 129 10.30 2.50 16.51
C PRO A 129 9.04 1.67 16.77
N LYS A 130 7.85 2.29 16.75
CA LYS A 130 6.56 1.62 16.95
C LYS A 130 6.34 0.48 15.92
N VAL A 131 6.71 0.71 14.66
CA VAL A 131 6.60 -0.32 13.61
C VAL A 131 7.65 -1.42 13.79
N LEU A 132 8.89 -1.05 14.14
CA LEU A 132 9.96 -2.02 14.38
C LEU A 132 9.66 -2.91 15.58
N ASP A 133 9.16 -2.35 16.67
CA ASP A 133 8.77 -3.08 17.88
C ASP A 133 7.64 -4.08 17.54
N ALA A 134 6.59 -3.64 16.87
CA ALA A 134 5.50 -4.52 16.46
C ALA A 134 5.97 -5.62 15.49
N LEU A 135 6.85 -5.29 14.54
CA LEU A 135 7.42 -6.26 13.61
C LEU A 135 8.27 -7.33 14.33
N SER A 136 9.00 -6.95 15.39
CA SER A 136 9.82 -7.86 16.17
C SER A 136 9.01 -8.87 17.00
N GLN A 137 7.75 -8.57 17.27
CA GLN A 137 6.85 -9.44 18.03
C GLN A 137 6.16 -10.51 17.15
N ILE A 138 6.23 -10.35 15.83
CA ILE A 138 5.62 -11.34 14.93
C ILE A 138 6.58 -12.52 14.76
N VAL A 139 6.13 -13.69 15.19
CA VAL A 139 6.87 -14.93 15.03
C VAL A 139 6.59 -15.52 13.64
N VAL A 140 7.62 -15.55 12.80
CA VAL A 140 7.57 -16.19 11.48
C VAL A 140 8.78 -17.09 11.29
N PRO A 141 8.71 -18.09 10.40
CA PRO A 141 9.89 -18.86 9.98
C PRO A 141 10.99 -17.93 9.44
N GLU A 142 12.25 -18.38 9.52
CA GLU A 142 13.39 -17.61 8.98
C GLU A 142 13.25 -17.36 7.48
N GLN A 143 12.75 -18.36 6.76
CA GLN A 143 12.40 -18.27 5.34
C GLN A 143 10.92 -18.63 5.18
N TYR A 144 10.19 -17.83 4.44
CA TYR A 144 8.77 -18.02 4.18
C TYR A 144 8.35 -17.39 2.87
N ALA A 145 7.24 -17.84 2.33
CA ALA A 145 6.52 -17.18 1.25
C ALA A 145 5.20 -16.62 1.78
N VAL A 146 4.63 -15.69 1.06
CA VAL A 146 3.37 -15.04 1.41
C VAL A 146 2.35 -15.26 0.32
N VAL A 147 1.12 -15.61 0.71
CA VAL A 147 -0.06 -15.53 -0.16
C VAL A 147 -0.96 -14.42 0.33
N ASN A 148 -1.27 -13.45 -0.51
CA ASN A 148 -2.22 -12.38 -0.22
C ASN A 148 -3.50 -12.55 -1.06
N VAL A 149 -4.64 -12.51 -0.38
CA VAL A 149 -5.97 -12.61 -0.98
C VAL A 149 -6.83 -11.45 -0.52
N ARG A 150 -7.45 -10.72 -1.45
CA ARG A 150 -8.33 -9.62 -1.12
C ARG A 150 -9.75 -9.85 -1.64
N PHE A 151 -10.68 -10.06 -0.71
CA PHE A 151 -12.08 -10.32 -0.98
C PHE A 151 -12.94 -9.06 -1.06
N ILE A 152 -12.50 -7.96 -0.44
CA ILE A 152 -13.35 -6.79 -0.17
C ILE A 152 -14.64 -7.26 0.48
N ASN A 153 -15.80 -7.09 -0.15
CA ASN A 153 -17.09 -7.48 0.40
C ASN A 153 -17.64 -8.82 -0.13
N ALA A 154 -16.84 -9.57 -0.89
CA ALA A 154 -17.30 -10.84 -1.48
C ALA A 154 -17.83 -11.82 -0.44
N LEU A 155 -17.24 -11.84 0.77
CA LEU A 155 -17.60 -12.70 1.89
C LEU A 155 -18.53 -12.04 2.93
N GLY A 156 -18.92 -10.78 2.74
CA GLY A 156 -19.90 -10.08 3.56
C GLY A 156 -19.42 -9.57 4.92
N HIS A 157 -18.13 -9.33 5.09
CA HIS A 157 -17.52 -8.95 6.36
C HIS A 157 -16.64 -7.69 6.32
N MET A 158 -16.65 -6.96 5.22
CA MET A 158 -15.94 -5.69 5.13
C MET A 158 -16.93 -4.54 5.13
N GLU A 159 -16.65 -3.52 5.93
CA GLU A 159 -17.47 -2.31 6.09
C GLU A 159 -17.34 -1.33 4.91
N ASP A 160 -16.66 -1.69 3.84
CA ASP A 160 -16.62 -0.91 2.59
C ASP A 160 -17.94 -1.05 1.85
N ALA A 161 -18.97 -0.35 2.34
CA ALA A 161 -20.34 -0.37 1.82
C ALA A 161 -20.47 0.04 0.35
N ASP A 162 -19.44 0.69 -0.21
CA ASP A 162 -19.44 1.19 -1.59
C ASP A 162 -18.99 0.15 -2.63
N TYR A 163 -18.53 -1.00 -2.19
CA TYR A 163 -18.15 -2.11 -3.05
C TYR A 163 -19.20 -3.21 -3.01
N ASN A 164 -19.45 -3.87 -4.10
CA ASN A 164 -20.40 -4.94 -4.40
C ASN A 164 -21.07 -5.64 -3.18
N ALA A 165 -22.36 -5.92 -3.29
CA ALA A 165 -23.05 -6.76 -2.31
C ALA A 165 -22.34 -8.12 -2.15
N PRO A 166 -22.36 -8.71 -0.94
CA PRO A 166 -21.75 -10.02 -0.72
C PRO A 166 -22.44 -11.10 -1.58
N PHE A 167 -21.65 -12.08 -2.02
CA PHE A 167 -22.19 -13.21 -2.77
C PHE A 167 -23.11 -14.08 -1.92
N PRO A 168 -24.04 -14.85 -2.53
CA PRO A 168 -24.81 -15.87 -1.82
C PRO A 168 -23.89 -16.88 -1.11
N LYS A 169 -24.30 -17.42 0.04
CA LYS A 169 -23.47 -18.30 0.90
C LYS A 169 -22.81 -19.45 0.13
N LYS A 170 -23.54 -20.14 -0.75
CA LYS A 170 -22.97 -21.23 -1.58
C LYS A 170 -21.83 -20.76 -2.49
N VAL A 171 -21.94 -19.53 -3.02
CA VAL A 171 -20.87 -18.95 -3.86
C VAL A 171 -19.70 -18.56 -3.00
N GLN A 172 -19.93 -17.99 -1.80
CA GLN A 172 -18.87 -17.68 -0.84
C GLN A 172 -18.09 -18.94 -0.44
N GLU A 173 -18.77 -20.04 -0.16
CA GLU A 173 -18.13 -21.33 0.18
C GLU A 173 -17.25 -21.83 -0.98
N HIS A 174 -17.75 -21.72 -2.21
CA HIS A 174 -16.99 -22.09 -3.41
C HIS A 174 -15.76 -21.17 -3.61
N ILE A 175 -15.91 -19.85 -3.42
CA ILE A 175 -14.79 -18.90 -3.47
C ILE A 175 -13.73 -19.28 -2.43
N ILE A 176 -14.13 -19.53 -1.18
CA ILE A 176 -13.22 -19.91 -0.10
C ILE A 176 -12.45 -21.18 -0.45
N GLN A 177 -13.15 -22.23 -0.89
CA GLN A 177 -12.53 -23.50 -1.26
C GLN A 177 -11.54 -23.32 -2.42
N SER A 178 -11.94 -22.60 -3.48
CA SER A 178 -11.05 -22.35 -4.63
C SER A 178 -9.80 -21.55 -4.25
N VAL A 179 -9.91 -20.63 -3.29
CA VAL A 179 -8.73 -19.90 -2.76
C VAL A 179 -7.83 -20.85 -1.96
N LEU A 180 -8.40 -21.72 -1.13
CA LEU A 180 -7.62 -22.72 -0.37
C LEU A 180 -6.86 -23.68 -1.32
N ASP A 181 -7.52 -24.12 -2.40
CA ASP A 181 -6.91 -24.97 -3.41
C ASP A 181 -5.73 -24.25 -4.08
N LYS A 182 -5.87 -22.95 -4.39
CA LYS A 182 -4.78 -22.12 -4.92
C LYS A 182 -3.65 -21.90 -3.91
N ILE A 183 -3.94 -21.80 -2.63
CA ILE A 183 -2.90 -21.72 -1.58
C ILE A 183 -2.11 -23.04 -1.54
N ALA A 184 -2.78 -24.18 -1.63
CA ALA A 184 -2.12 -25.48 -1.68
C ALA A 184 -1.24 -25.65 -2.94
N GLU A 185 -1.66 -25.09 -4.11
CA GLU A 185 -0.79 -25.00 -5.30
C GLU A 185 0.45 -24.16 -5.02
N CYS A 186 0.30 -22.99 -4.36
CA CYS A 186 1.44 -22.14 -3.98
C CYS A 186 2.38 -22.85 -3.01
N GLU A 187 1.84 -23.61 -2.06
CA GLU A 187 2.64 -24.41 -1.11
C GLU A 187 3.45 -25.49 -1.83
N SER A 188 2.84 -26.13 -2.82
CA SER A 188 3.54 -27.13 -3.64
C SER A 188 4.64 -26.53 -4.54
N ASP A 189 4.51 -25.23 -4.93
CA ASP A 189 5.52 -24.48 -5.71
C ASP A 189 6.58 -23.82 -4.81
N SER A 190 6.40 -23.87 -3.51
CA SER A 190 7.26 -23.19 -2.55
C SER A 190 8.08 -24.17 -1.73
N ASP A 191 9.40 -23.96 -1.65
CA ASP A 191 10.29 -24.74 -0.78
C ASP A 191 10.24 -24.28 0.69
N VAL A 192 9.43 -23.27 1.00
CA VAL A 192 9.33 -22.65 2.32
C VAL A 192 7.87 -22.51 2.77
N PRO A 193 7.61 -22.44 4.09
CA PRO A 193 6.25 -22.30 4.63
C PRO A 193 5.51 -21.10 4.06
N ILE A 194 4.19 -21.23 3.90
CA ILE A 194 3.30 -20.16 3.44
C ILE A 194 2.69 -19.43 4.64
N ILE A 195 2.68 -18.10 4.58
CA ILE A 195 1.91 -17.25 5.50
C ILE A 195 0.79 -16.59 4.71
N VAL A 196 -0.44 -16.74 5.19
CA VAL A 196 -1.65 -16.23 4.51
C VAL A 196 -2.03 -14.86 5.05
N TYR A 197 -2.23 -13.92 4.14
CA TYR A 197 -2.73 -12.56 4.40
C TYR A 197 -4.06 -12.35 3.68
N SER A 198 -5.02 -11.77 4.37
CA SER A 198 -6.31 -11.43 3.79
C SER A 198 -6.92 -10.23 4.47
N ASP A 199 -7.87 -9.58 3.80
CA ASP A 199 -8.77 -8.57 4.35
C ASP A 199 -10.04 -9.19 4.98
N SER A 200 -10.19 -10.51 4.95
CA SER A 200 -11.31 -11.24 5.54
C SER A 200 -10.89 -12.03 6.78
N VAL A 201 -11.29 -11.56 7.96
CA VAL A 201 -11.09 -12.28 9.22
C VAL A 201 -11.69 -13.68 9.18
N ARG A 202 -12.89 -13.83 8.59
CA ARG A 202 -13.55 -15.13 8.42
C ARG A 202 -12.67 -16.10 7.62
N PHE A 203 -12.11 -15.64 6.50
CA PHE A 203 -11.25 -16.47 5.67
C PHE A 203 -9.96 -16.84 6.41
N LEU A 204 -9.35 -15.89 7.10
CA LEU A 204 -8.15 -16.16 7.90
C LEU A 204 -8.37 -17.26 8.94
N ARG A 205 -9.49 -17.23 9.65
CA ARG A 205 -9.83 -18.30 10.61
C ARG A 205 -9.99 -19.67 9.96
N ILE A 206 -10.62 -19.73 8.78
CA ILE A 206 -10.75 -20.98 8.03
C ILE A 206 -9.37 -21.48 7.55
N ALA A 207 -8.49 -20.58 7.09
CA ALA A 207 -7.13 -20.95 6.70
C ALA A 207 -6.31 -21.46 7.90
N GLU A 208 -6.44 -20.83 9.07
CA GLU A 208 -5.83 -21.27 10.33
C GLU A 208 -6.31 -22.68 10.74
N GLU A 209 -7.62 -22.96 10.66
CA GLU A 209 -8.21 -24.29 10.91
C GLU A 209 -7.68 -25.37 9.93
N LYS A 210 -7.23 -24.95 8.74
CA LYS A 210 -6.56 -25.82 7.76
C LYS A 210 -5.06 -26.01 8.00
N GLY A 211 -4.51 -25.36 9.03
CA GLY A 211 -3.11 -25.50 9.43
C GLY A 211 -2.17 -24.45 8.84
N TYR A 212 -2.68 -23.46 8.09
CA TYR A 212 -1.85 -22.39 7.58
C TYR A 212 -1.51 -21.36 8.68
N GLN A 213 -0.28 -20.88 8.66
CA GLN A 213 0.05 -19.69 9.42
C GLN A 213 -0.63 -18.47 8.79
N ILE A 214 -1.26 -17.62 9.60
CA ILE A 214 -1.99 -16.44 9.14
C ILE A 214 -1.41 -15.16 9.73
N CYS A 215 -1.69 -14.01 9.11
CA CYS A 215 -1.50 -12.72 9.77
C CYS A 215 -2.48 -12.56 10.94
N ASP A 216 -2.18 -11.68 11.90
CA ASP A 216 -3.09 -11.40 13.03
C ASP A 216 -4.43 -10.84 12.51
N PRO A 217 -5.56 -11.57 12.69
CA PRO A 217 -6.87 -11.11 12.23
C PRO A 217 -7.33 -9.78 12.84
N ASP A 218 -6.90 -9.47 14.07
CA ASP A 218 -7.26 -8.21 14.74
C ASP A 218 -6.52 -6.99 14.16
N GLY A 219 -5.50 -7.22 13.33
CA GLY A 219 -4.78 -6.19 12.59
C GLY A 219 -5.33 -5.94 11.19
N VAL A 220 -6.42 -6.61 10.81
CA VAL A 220 -7.02 -6.52 9.48
C VAL A 220 -8.10 -5.45 9.45
N GLY A 221 -8.02 -4.57 8.44
CA GLY A 221 -9.00 -3.50 8.24
C GLY A 221 -8.61 -2.58 7.09
N HIS A 222 -9.42 -1.58 6.83
CA HIS A 222 -9.16 -0.60 5.80
C HIS A 222 -8.78 0.75 6.42
N ILE A 223 -7.61 1.29 6.07
CA ILE A 223 -7.08 2.55 6.61
C ILE A 223 -7.90 3.81 6.26
N MET A 224 -8.95 3.68 5.46
CA MET A 224 -9.84 4.77 5.10
C MET A 224 -10.95 5.00 6.11
N ASN A 225 -11.26 4.02 6.94
CA ASN A 225 -12.33 4.17 7.91
C ASN A 225 -11.84 5.00 9.07
N ALA A 226 -12.50 6.13 9.35
CA ALA A 226 -12.18 7.01 10.48
C ALA A 226 -12.26 6.27 11.85
N GLU A 227 -12.99 5.16 11.90
CA GLU A 227 -13.12 4.25 13.03
C GLU A 227 -12.02 3.18 13.08
N THR A 228 -11.14 3.12 12.05
CA THR A 228 -10.03 2.17 12.02
C THR A 228 -9.04 2.54 13.10
N GLY A 229 -8.98 1.74 14.14
CA GLY A 229 -8.13 2.01 15.31
C GLY A 229 -6.64 2.01 14.97
N ASP A 230 -5.83 2.61 15.83
CA ASP A 230 -4.36 2.67 15.72
C ASP A 230 -3.70 1.33 15.41
N LYS A 231 -4.28 0.21 15.87
CA LYS A 231 -3.77 -1.15 15.61
C LYS A 231 -3.80 -1.49 14.13
N VAL A 232 -4.91 -1.25 13.43
CA VAL A 232 -5.05 -1.57 11.99
C VAL A 232 -4.09 -0.70 11.15
N ASN A 233 -3.99 0.60 11.49
CA ASN A 233 -3.03 1.49 10.83
C ASN A 233 -1.60 0.98 11.01
N LEU A 234 -1.20 0.64 12.24
CA LEU A 234 0.11 0.07 12.54
C LEU A 234 0.36 -1.21 11.76
N MET A 235 -0.57 -2.16 11.82
CA MET A 235 -0.42 -3.46 11.17
C MET A 235 -0.38 -3.37 9.64
N THR A 236 -0.97 -2.35 9.05
CA THR A 236 -0.81 -2.08 7.61
C THR A 236 0.67 -1.87 7.22
N PHE A 237 1.44 -1.13 8.00
CA PHE A 237 2.88 -0.94 7.73
C PHE A 237 3.70 -2.16 8.12
N VAL A 238 3.37 -2.79 9.24
CA VAL A 238 4.04 -4.01 9.72
C VAL A 238 3.90 -5.14 8.69
N TYR A 239 2.71 -5.40 8.19
CA TYR A 239 2.48 -6.45 7.18
C TYR A 239 3.14 -6.14 5.84
N MET A 240 3.17 -4.87 5.42
CA MET A 240 3.92 -4.47 4.22
C MET A 240 5.40 -4.82 4.35
N LEU A 241 6.02 -4.50 5.48
CA LEU A 241 7.42 -4.80 5.75
C LEU A 241 7.66 -6.30 5.97
N GLN A 242 6.72 -7.01 6.57
CA GLN A 242 6.81 -8.46 6.72
C GLN A 242 6.75 -9.16 5.35
N MET A 243 5.78 -8.82 4.50
CA MET A 243 5.71 -9.33 3.12
C MET A 243 6.97 -8.98 2.32
N SER A 244 7.60 -7.83 2.57
CA SER A 244 8.83 -7.43 1.88
C SER A 244 10.03 -8.30 2.22
N LYS A 245 9.99 -9.07 3.30
CA LYS A 245 11.04 -10.01 3.72
C LYS A 245 10.82 -11.43 3.18
N ALA A 246 9.62 -11.75 2.69
CA ALA A 246 9.30 -13.08 2.17
C ALA A 246 10.13 -13.43 0.94
N GLU A 247 10.43 -14.71 0.71
CA GLU A 247 11.17 -15.17 -0.48
C GLU A 247 10.35 -14.99 -1.76
N LYS A 248 9.05 -15.28 -1.69
CA LYS A 248 8.08 -15.05 -2.77
C LYS A 248 6.80 -14.42 -2.20
N VAL A 249 6.17 -13.57 -3.00
CA VAL A 249 4.88 -12.97 -2.67
C VAL A 249 3.87 -13.33 -3.76
N TYR A 250 2.90 -14.15 -3.40
CA TYR A 250 1.79 -14.52 -4.28
C TYR A 250 0.58 -13.63 -4.03
N SER A 251 -0.18 -13.33 -5.09
CA SER A 251 -1.47 -12.65 -5.01
C SER A 251 -2.49 -13.40 -5.86
N ILE A 252 -3.47 -14.01 -5.21
CA ILE A 252 -4.55 -14.71 -5.89
C ILE A 252 -5.58 -13.68 -6.38
N LEU A 253 -5.90 -13.73 -7.66
CA LEU A 253 -6.85 -12.81 -8.29
C LEU A 253 -7.90 -13.55 -9.13
N ASN A 254 -7.49 -14.58 -9.88
CA ASN A 254 -8.37 -15.28 -10.79
C ASN A 254 -8.72 -16.64 -10.23
N LEU A 255 -10.01 -16.93 -10.20
CA LEU A 255 -10.54 -18.23 -9.80
C LEU A 255 -11.38 -18.77 -10.97
N GLU A 256 -10.96 -19.90 -11.51
CA GLU A 256 -11.64 -20.53 -12.64
C GLU A 256 -13.10 -20.89 -12.29
N GLY A 257 -14.02 -20.60 -13.20
CA GLY A 257 -15.44 -20.89 -13.00
C GLY A 257 -16.18 -19.96 -12.01
N LEU A 258 -15.51 -18.94 -11.46
CA LEU A 258 -16.12 -17.98 -10.55
C LEU A 258 -16.27 -16.58 -11.16
N PRO A 259 -17.18 -15.74 -10.65
CA PRO A 259 -17.32 -14.36 -11.13
C PRO A 259 -16.00 -13.59 -11.04
N SER A 260 -15.69 -12.78 -12.05
CA SER A 260 -14.43 -12.00 -12.12
C SER A 260 -14.24 -10.98 -11.00
N ASN A 261 -15.31 -10.65 -10.28
CA ASN A 261 -15.30 -9.76 -9.11
C ASN A 261 -15.27 -10.51 -7.77
N SER A 262 -15.00 -11.83 -7.76
CA SER A 262 -14.88 -12.62 -6.53
C SER A 262 -13.69 -12.20 -5.68
N LEU A 263 -12.62 -11.71 -6.33
CA LEU A 263 -11.41 -11.20 -5.69
C LEU A 263 -11.03 -9.83 -6.26
N TYR A 264 -10.35 -9.03 -5.45
CA TYR A 264 -9.92 -7.71 -5.82
C TYR A 264 -8.43 -7.65 -6.15
N LYS A 265 -8.09 -6.95 -7.24
CA LYS A 265 -6.71 -6.74 -7.68
C LYS A 265 -5.96 -5.76 -6.76
N SER A 266 -5.48 -6.26 -5.64
CA SER A 266 -4.65 -5.45 -4.74
C SER A 266 -3.27 -5.15 -5.33
N GLN A 267 -2.79 -3.92 -5.14
CA GLN A 267 -1.41 -3.55 -5.42
C GLN A 267 -0.50 -3.70 -4.19
N TYR A 268 -1.09 -3.83 -3.01
CA TYR A 268 -0.37 -3.88 -1.75
C TYR A 268 0.71 -4.97 -1.69
N PRO A 269 0.44 -6.26 -2.00
CA PRO A 269 1.48 -7.30 -1.99
C PRO A 269 2.53 -7.08 -3.09
N ARG A 270 2.17 -6.52 -4.26
CA ARG A 270 3.13 -6.19 -5.31
C ARG A 270 4.16 -5.16 -4.83
N TYR A 271 3.70 -4.09 -4.18
CA TYR A 271 4.60 -3.05 -3.69
C TYR A 271 5.41 -3.50 -2.48
N ALA A 272 4.87 -4.37 -1.63
CA ALA A 272 5.65 -5.03 -0.59
C ALA A 272 6.81 -5.85 -1.20
N ALA A 273 6.56 -6.64 -2.25
CA ALA A 273 7.60 -7.36 -2.98
C ALA A 273 8.64 -6.42 -3.61
N ILE A 274 8.22 -5.29 -4.20
CA ILE A 274 9.13 -4.28 -4.75
C ILE A 274 10.03 -3.71 -3.65
N ILE A 275 9.48 -3.35 -2.49
CA ILE A 275 10.24 -2.84 -1.32
C ILE A 275 11.35 -3.82 -0.92
N GLY A 276 11.04 -5.11 -0.89
CA GLY A 276 11.96 -6.18 -0.51
C GLY A 276 12.87 -6.69 -1.63
N ASN A 277 12.70 -6.23 -2.87
CA ASN A 277 13.33 -6.83 -4.05
C ASN A 277 13.05 -8.32 -4.19
N LYS A 278 11.80 -8.71 -3.99
CA LYS A 278 11.35 -10.10 -3.97
C LYS A 278 10.51 -10.43 -5.20
N THR A 279 10.42 -11.73 -5.52
CA THR A 279 9.58 -12.22 -6.61
C THR A 279 8.10 -12.00 -6.29
N PHE A 280 7.37 -11.38 -7.21
CA PHE A 280 5.91 -11.22 -7.13
C PHE A 280 5.23 -12.05 -8.21
N ILE A 281 4.30 -12.92 -7.81
CA ILE A 281 3.54 -13.81 -8.68
C ILE A 281 2.05 -13.52 -8.51
N ARG A 282 1.35 -13.24 -9.62
CA ARG A 282 -0.10 -13.07 -9.62
C ARG A 282 -0.75 -14.28 -10.29
N LEU A 283 -1.66 -14.92 -9.56
CA LEU A 283 -2.39 -16.12 -9.96
C LEU A 283 -3.86 -15.80 -10.23
#